data_123a3b37a69152456459e43ff4d24548
#
_entry.id   123a3b37a69152456459e43ff4d24548
#
_cell.length_a   1.000
_cell.length_b   1.000
_cell.length_c   1.000
_cell.angle_alpha   90.00
_cell.angle_beta   90.00
_cell.angle_gamma   90.00
#
_symmetry.space_group_name_H-M   'P 1'
#
loop_
_entity.id
_entity.type
_entity.pdbx_description
1 polymer ?
#
loop_
_entity_poly.entity_id
_entity_poly.type
_entity_poly.pdbx_seq_one_letter_code
_entity_poly.pdbx_strand_id
1 'polypeptide(L)'
;MDRQRPLSISPRQFAAPASVMVRPLLLKPQWMNGLSERLLVSHYENNYGGALRRLNAIRARLAALDWARTPTFETNGLKREELIAAGSVILHEIYFDSLGGHGDNPPTGLAEPPAGLAQALERDFGSVMAWRAEFTTMAKALAGGSG
;
A
#
# COMPACT_ATOMS: atom_id res chain seq x y z
N MET A 1 46.40 -30.64 3.95
CA MET A 1 44.98 -30.64 4.36
C MET A 1 44.69 -29.32 5.05
N ASP A 2 44.30 -28.38 4.27
CA ASP A 2 43.99 -27.00 4.73
C ASP A 2 42.54 -26.95 5.23
N ARG A 3 42.38 -26.81 6.54
CA ARG A 3 41.05 -26.67 7.17
C ARG A 3 40.59 -25.25 6.92
N GLN A 4 39.70 -25.07 5.96
CA GLN A 4 39.00 -23.82 5.75
C GLN A 4 38.32 -23.37 7.07
N ARG A 5 38.80 -22.26 7.62
CA ARG A 5 38.14 -21.56 8.72
C ARG A 5 36.75 -21.16 8.26
N PRO A 6 35.67 -21.48 9.01
CA PRO A 6 34.36 -20.94 8.71
C PRO A 6 34.42 -19.42 8.81
N LEU A 7 33.96 -18.75 7.77
CA LEU A 7 33.77 -17.31 7.78
C LEU A 7 32.78 -16.96 8.90
N SER A 8 33.31 -16.41 10.00
CA SER A 8 32.50 -15.81 11.04
C SER A 8 31.89 -14.53 10.50
N ILE A 9 30.70 -14.62 9.94
CA ILE A 9 29.89 -13.44 9.63
C ILE A 9 29.36 -12.96 10.96
N SER A 10 29.98 -11.93 11.53
CA SER A 10 29.39 -11.18 12.65
C SER A 10 27.95 -10.81 12.25
N PRO A 11 26.96 -11.05 13.12
CA PRO A 11 25.61 -10.57 12.86
C PRO A 11 25.72 -9.05 12.65
N ARG A 12 25.54 -8.58 11.43
CA ARG A 12 25.31 -7.17 11.20
C ARG A 12 24.08 -6.84 12.02
N GLN A 13 24.23 -6.07 13.09
CA GLN A 13 23.12 -5.43 13.72
C GLN A 13 22.52 -4.48 12.69
N PHE A 14 21.55 -4.99 11.93
CA PHE A 14 20.74 -4.12 11.11
C PHE A 14 20.01 -3.20 12.07
N ALA A 15 20.28 -1.90 12.00
CA ALA A 15 19.49 -0.94 12.72
C ALA A 15 18.02 -1.24 12.43
N ALA A 16 17.21 -1.32 13.48
CA ALA A 16 15.78 -1.53 13.29
C ALA A 16 15.28 -0.48 12.28
N PRO A 17 14.57 -0.88 11.22
CA PRO A 17 14.06 0.08 10.26
C PRO A 17 13.23 1.11 11.00
N ALA A 18 13.40 2.38 10.66
CA ALA A 18 12.61 3.46 11.25
C ALA A 18 11.11 3.11 11.12
N SER A 19 10.36 3.33 12.20
CA SER A 19 8.92 3.12 12.19
C SER A 19 8.28 4.00 11.11
N VAL A 20 7.43 3.39 10.29
CA VAL A 20 6.62 4.15 9.34
C VAL A 20 5.57 4.92 10.13
N MET A 21 5.53 6.23 9.89
CA MET A 21 4.59 7.12 10.57
C MET A 21 3.32 7.31 9.75
N VAL A 22 2.22 7.54 10.45
CA VAL A 22 0.95 7.91 9.82
C VAL A 22 1.12 9.22 9.05
N ARG A 23 0.74 9.25 7.77
CA ARG A 23 0.65 10.50 7.02
C ARG A 23 -0.64 11.23 7.40
N PRO A 24 -0.59 12.54 7.65
CA PRO A 24 -1.79 13.31 7.94
C PRO A 24 -2.80 13.22 6.79
N LEU A 25 -4.08 13.13 7.15
CA LEU A 25 -5.16 13.22 6.17
C LEU A 25 -5.26 14.68 5.68
N LEU A 26 -5.03 14.90 4.39
CA LEU A 26 -5.02 16.26 3.81
C LEU A 26 -6.41 16.82 3.53
N LEU A 27 -7.41 15.95 3.46
CA LEU A 27 -8.81 16.33 3.27
C LEU A 27 -9.53 16.50 4.62
N LYS A 28 -10.63 17.24 4.61
CA LYS A 28 -11.54 17.34 5.77
C LYS A 28 -12.72 16.40 5.53
N PRO A 29 -12.82 15.28 6.28
CA PRO A 29 -13.84 14.25 6.05
C PRO A 29 -15.27 14.79 6.04
N GLN A 30 -15.56 15.77 6.91
CA GLN A 30 -16.87 16.39 7.01
C GLN A 30 -17.29 17.21 5.78
N TRP A 31 -16.37 17.52 4.88
CA TRP A 31 -16.62 18.32 3.67
C TRP A 31 -16.66 17.47 2.39
N MET A 32 -16.45 16.16 2.53
CA MET A 32 -16.48 15.26 1.38
C MET A 32 -17.92 14.95 0.96
N ASN A 33 -18.20 15.13 -0.32
CA ASN A 33 -19.45 14.69 -0.93
C ASN A 33 -19.38 13.23 -1.37
N GLY A 34 -20.44 12.47 -1.09
CA GLY A 34 -20.54 11.07 -1.53
C GLY A 34 -19.94 10.05 -0.57
N LEU A 35 -19.09 10.47 0.37
CA LEU A 35 -18.56 9.62 1.43
C LEU A 35 -18.85 10.24 2.79
N SER A 36 -19.39 9.46 3.73
CA SER A 36 -19.66 9.97 5.07
C SER A 36 -18.36 10.20 5.85
N GLU A 37 -18.36 11.21 6.71
CA GLU A 37 -17.24 11.46 7.63
C GLU A 37 -16.89 10.19 8.44
N ARG A 38 -17.90 9.52 8.97
CA ARG A 38 -17.73 8.28 9.74
C ARG A 38 -17.00 7.21 8.94
N LEU A 39 -17.32 7.06 7.66
CA LEU A 39 -16.64 6.09 6.78
C LEU A 39 -15.18 6.45 6.59
N LEU A 40 -14.91 7.71 6.24
CA LEU A 40 -13.54 8.18 5.99
C LEU A 40 -12.66 8.11 7.23
N VAL A 41 -13.17 8.57 8.38
CA VAL A 41 -12.43 8.49 9.64
C VAL A 41 -12.17 7.03 10.03
N SER A 42 -13.17 6.16 9.95
CA SER A 42 -13.00 4.73 10.24
C SER A 42 -11.99 4.06 9.30
N HIS A 43 -12.06 4.36 8.02
CA HIS A 43 -11.13 3.82 7.03
C HIS A 43 -9.69 4.28 7.31
N TYR A 44 -9.51 5.55 7.65
CA TYR A 44 -8.20 6.10 7.98
C TYR A 44 -7.63 5.53 9.29
N GLU A 45 -8.40 5.50 10.36
CA GLU A 45 -7.89 5.10 11.68
C GLU A 45 -7.76 3.57 11.81
N ASN A 46 -8.74 2.82 11.33
CA ASN A 46 -8.79 1.37 11.52
C ASN A 46 -8.05 0.62 10.41
N ASN A 47 -8.31 0.95 9.14
CA ASN A 47 -7.71 0.20 8.03
C ASN A 47 -6.29 0.68 7.74
N TYR A 48 -6.08 1.96 7.45
CA TYR A 48 -4.75 2.50 7.20
C TYR A 48 -3.87 2.47 8.44
N GLY A 49 -4.36 2.98 9.57
CA GLY A 49 -3.65 2.92 10.84
C GLY A 49 -3.37 1.48 11.31
N GLY A 50 -4.29 0.57 11.03
CA GLY A 50 -4.11 -0.87 11.27
C GLY A 50 -3.00 -1.47 10.43
N ALA A 51 -2.96 -1.16 9.13
CA ALA A 51 -1.90 -1.60 8.22
C ALA A 51 -0.52 -1.09 8.65
N LEU A 52 -0.42 0.17 9.08
CA LEU A 52 0.82 0.76 9.62
C LEU A 52 1.31 0.05 10.87
N ARG A 53 0.42 -0.17 11.84
CA ARG A 53 0.78 -0.90 13.08
C ARG A 53 1.27 -2.30 12.75
N ARG A 54 0.58 -3.01 11.84
CA ARG A 54 0.97 -4.35 11.39
C ARG A 54 2.34 -4.34 10.72
N LEU A 55 2.58 -3.42 9.78
CA LEU A 55 3.85 -3.28 9.08
C LEU A 55 5.01 -3.03 10.05
N ASN A 56 4.84 -2.11 10.99
CA ASN A 56 5.86 -1.81 12.00
C ASN A 56 6.16 -3.03 12.91
N ALA A 57 5.12 -3.76 13.33
CA ALA A 57 5.29 -4.97 14.13
C ALA A 57 6.04 -6.07 13.36
N ILE A 58 5.71 -6.28 12.09
CA ILE A 58 6.39 -7.26 11.23
C ILE A 58 7.85 -6.86 11.02
N ARG A 59 8.14 -5.60 10.74
CA ARG A 59 9.51 -5.09 10.56
C ARG A 59 10.34 -5.21 11.82
N ALA A 60 9.76 -4.94 12.98
CA ALA A 60 10.42 -5.17 14.25
C ALA A 60 10.74 -6.65 14.47
N ARG A 61 9.83 -7.56 14.10
CA ARG A 61 10.06 -9.00 14.17
C ARG A 61 11.18 -9.45 13.22
N LEU A 62 11.16 -8.96 11.98
CA LEU A 62 12.20 -9.26 10.98
C LEU A 62 13.58 -8.75 11.42
N ALA A 63 13.66 -7.58 12.04
CA ALA A 63 14.92 -7.03 12.56
C ALA A 63 15.51 -7.84 13.72
N ALA A 64 14.67 -8.55 14.46
CA ALA A 64 15.07 -9.39 15.59
C ALA A 64 15.39 -10.85 15.20
N LEU A 65 15.26 -11.23 13.91
CA LEU A 65 15.54 -12.59 13.47
C LEU A 65 17.04 -12.92 13.48
N ASP A 66 17.34 -14.13 13.93
CA ASP A 66 18.61 -14.79 13.56
C ASP A 66 18.47 -15.43 12.18
N TRP A 67 18.87 -14.70 11.16
CA TRP A 67 18.72 -15.10 9.76
C TRP A 67 19.42 -16.42 9.41
N ALA A 68 20.45 -16.81 10.19
CA ALA A 68 21.17 -18.06 9.99
C ALA A 68 20.45 -19.28 10.58
N ARG A 69 19.60 -19.05 11.58
CA ARG A 69 18.94 -20.12 12.35
C ARG A 69 17.44 -20.16 12.20
N THR A 70 16.82 -19.05 11.76
CA THR A 70 15.37 -18.98 11.63
C THR A 70 14.90 -19.93 10.53
N PRO A 71 13.91 -20.76 10.81
CA PRO A 71 13.33 -21.65 9.81
C PRO A 71 12.80 -20.89 8.58
N THR A 72 13.01 -21.45 7.39
CA THR A 72 12.64 -20.79 6.14
C THR A 72 11.14 -20.49 6.02
N PHE A 73 10.28 -21.32 6.59
CA PHE A 73 8.82 -21.07 6.59
C PHE A 73 8.44 -19.83 7.45
N GLU A 74 9.14 -19.58 8.56
CA GLU A 74 8.90 -18.39 9.38
C GLU A 74 9.38 -17.14 8.63
N THR A 75 10.57 -17.18 8.07
CA THR A 75 11.10 -16.07 7.25
C THR A 75 10.18 -15.77 6.06
N ASN A 76 9.74 -16.80 5.33
CA ASN A 76 8.83 -16.65 4.20
C ASN A 76 7.49 -16.05 4.63
N GLY A 77 6.93 -16.54 5.74
CA GLY A 77 5.67 -16.02 6.30
C GLY A 77 5.78 -14.54 6.64
N LEU A 78 6.83 -14.14 7.38
CA LEU A 78 7.06 -12.74 7.75
C LEU A 78 7.30 -11.84 6.53
N LYS A 79 8.06 -12.29 5.53
CA LYS A 79 8.32 -11.51 4.31
C LYS A 79 7.07 -11.34 3.45
N ARG A 80 6.23 -12.37 3.37
CA ARG A 80 4.93 -12.27 2.71
C ARG A 80 4.01 -11.27 3.42
N GLU A 81 3.94 -11.34 4.73
CA GLU A 81 3.14 -10.43 5.55
C GLU A 81 3.64 -8.99 5.47
N GLU A 82 4.97 -8.78 5.40
CA GLU A 82 5.55 -7.46 5.17
C GLU A 82 5.08 -6.87 3.83
N LEU A 83 5.12 -7.68 2.76
CA LEU A 83 4.68 -7.24 1.44
C LEU A 83 3.20 -6.83 1.44
N ILE A 84 2.33 -7.65 2.05
CA ILE A 84 0.89 -7.38 2.16
C ILE A 84 0.64 -6.09 2.96
N ALA A 85 1.28 -5.96 4.12
CA ALA A 85 1.11 -4.78 4.97
C ALA A 85 1.67 -3.51 4.32
N ALA A 86 2.84 -3.58 3.66
CA ALA A 86 3.43 -2.46 2.94
C ALA A 86 2.57 -2.04 1.74
N GLY A 87 2.08 -3.01 0.97
CA GLY A 87 1.13 -2.75 -0.13
C GLY A 87 -0.13 -2.06 0.38
N SER A 88 -0.70 -2.54 1.49
CA SER A 88 -1.87 -1.91 2.10
C SER A 88 -1.59 -0.46 2.52
N VAL A 89 -0.45 -0.16 3.15
CA VAL A 89 -0.06 1.21 3.52
C VAL A 89 0.01 2.11 2.29
N ILE A 90 0.76 1.70 1.26
CA ILE A 90 0.96 2.49 0.04
C ILE A 90 -0.37 2.75 -0.67
N LEU A 91 -1.21 1.72 -0.82
CA LEU A 91 -2.49 1.84 -1.51
C LEU A 91 -3.47 2.74 -0.74
N HIS A 92 -3.48 2.69 0.59
CA HIS A 92 -4.27 3.62 1.40
C HIS A 92 -3.80 5.07 1.23
N GLU A 93 -2.50 5.31 1.21
CA GLU A 93 -1.95 6.65 1.00
C GLU A 93 -2.34 7.20 -0.38
N ILE A 94 -2.21 6.41 -1.44
CA ILE A 94 -2.63 6.77 -2.79
C ILE A 94 -4.15 7.02 -2.83
N TYR A 95 -4.94 6.16 -2.17
CA TYR A 95 -6.39 6.32 -2.08
C TYR A 95 -6.76 7.66 -1.44
N PHE A 96 -6.24 7.95 -0.25
CA PHE A 96 -6.55 9.22 0.44
C PHE A 96 -6.02 10.44 -0.30
N ASP A 97 -4.86 10.35 -0.95
CA ASP A 97 -4.31 11.43 -1.78
C ASP A 97 -5.14 11.65 -3.06
N SER A 98 -5.85 10.63 -3.55
CA SER A 98 -6.74 10.73 -4.71
C SER A 98 -8.14 11.28 -4.38
N LEU A 99 -8.53 11.25 -3.11
CA LEU A 99 -9.76 11.87 -2.64
C LEU A 99 -9.57 13.38 -2.62
N GLY A 100 -9.89 14.02 -3.71
CA GLY A 100 -9.74 15.46 -3.87
C GLY A 100 -11.01 16.11 -4.37
N GLY A 101 -11.02 17.43 -4.32
CA GLY A 101 -12.10 18.25 -4.80
C GLY A 101 -12.79 18.97 -3.64
N HIS A 102 -13.14 20.22 -3.90
CA HIS A 102 -13.87 21.04 -2.92
C HIS A 102 -15.37 20.71 -2.88
N GLY A 103 -15.78 19.59 -3.44
CA GLY A 103 -17.18 19.16 -3.45
C GLY A 103 -18.10 19.98 -4.36
N ASP A 104 -17.60 21.03 -4.95
CA ASP A 104 -18.40 22.01 -5.69
C ASP A 104 -18.78 21.55 -7.08
N ASN A 105 -18.11 20.53 -7.61
CA ASN A 105 -18.44 19.88 -8.86
C ASN A 105 -18.24 18.37 -8.70
N PRO A 106 -19.28 17.60 -8.38
CA PRO A 106 -19.23 16.20 -8.70
C PRO A 106 -18.94 16.11 -10.21
N PRO A 107 -17.97 15.32 -10.66
CA PRO A 107 -17.73 15.17 -12.08
C PRO A 107 -19.03 14.68 -12.71
N THR A 108 -19.69 15.58 -13.44
CA THR A 108 -20.84 15.23 -14.26
C THR A 108 -20.35 14.47 -15.47
N GLY A 109 -20.02 13.23 -15.24
CA GLY A 109 -19.40 12.37 -16.24
C GLY A 109 -17.98 11.94 -15.86
N LEU A 110 -17.44 11.01 -16.61
CA LEU A 110 -16.05 10.59 -16.50
C LEU A 110 -15.16 11.73 -17.02
N ALA A 111 -14.53 12.45 -16.11
CA ALA A 111 -13.57 13.48 -16.51
C ALA A 111 -12.49 12.85 -17.41
N GLU A 112 -12.11 13.57 -18.46
CA GLU A 112 -10.98 13.15 -19.25
C GLU A 112 -9.69 13.25 -18.42
N PRO A 113 -8.81 12.25 -18.48
CA PRO A 113 -7.56 12.31 -17.76
C PRO A 113 -6.70 13.48 -18.26
N PRO A 114 -5.89 14.11 -17.38
CA PRO A 114 -4.92 15.11 -17.81
C PRO A 114 -4.03 14.57 -18.95
N ALA A 115 -3.58 15.45 -19.85
CA ALA A 115 -2.87 15.05 -21.06
C ALA A 115 -1.70 14.09 -20.83
N GLY A 116 -0.88 14.33 -19.79
CA GLY A 116 0.23 13.44 -19.45
C GLY A 116 -0.21 12.04 -19.03
N LEU A 117 -1.32 11.93 -18.30
CA LEU A 117 -1.90 10.64 -17.93
C LEU A 117 -2.55 9.97 -19.15
N ALA A 118 -3.25 10.72 -19.98
CA ALA A 118 -3.84 10.19 -21.22
C ALA A 118 -2.78 9.54 -22.11
N GLN A 119 -1.65 10.21 -22.33
CA GLN A 119 -0.53 9.68 -23.12
C GLN A 119 0.06 8.40 -22.50
N ALA A 120 0.20 8.36 -21.19
CA ALA A 120 0.68 7.14 -20.50
C ALA A 120 -0.31 5.99 -20.68
N LEU A 121 -1.61 6.25 -20.52
CA LEU A 121 -2.65 5.24 -20.72
C LEU A 121 -2.73 4.75 -22.16
N GLU A 122 -2.58 5.65 -23.14
CA GLU A 122 -2.53 5.28 -24.56
C GLU A 122 -1.31 4.40 -24.87
N ARG A 123 -0.15 4.75 -24.32
CA ARG A 123 1.07 3.95 -24.50
C ARG A 123 0.93 2.54 -23.91
N ASP A 124 0.38 2.42 -22.72
CA ASP A 124 0.39 1.18 -21.96
C ASP A 124 -0.82 0.28 -22.26
N PHE A 125 -1.96 0.86 -22.65
CA PHE A 125 -3.25 0.18 -22.88
C PHE A 125 -3.78 0.35 -24.33
N GLY A 126 -3.09 1.09 -25.17
CA GLY A 126 -3.51 1.37 -26.55
C GLY A 126 -4.52 2.52 -26.68
N SER A 127 -5.35 2.78 -25.69
CA SER A 127 -6.22 3.96 -25.60
C SER A 127 -6.76 4.16 -24.19
N VAL A 128 -7.20 5.38 -23.88
CA VAL A 128 -7.93 5.68 -22.64
C VAL A 128 -9.20 4.84 -22.51
N MET A 129 -9.90 4.60 -23.62
CA MET A 129 -11.11 3.76 -23.63
C MET A 129 -10.80 2.29 -23.32
N ALA A 130 -9.73 1.74 -23.87
CA ALA A 130 -9.29 0.38 -23.60
C ALA A 130 -8.93 0.22 -22.10
N TRP A 131 -8.16 1.15 -21.58
CA TRP A 131 -7.87 1.19 -20.13
C TRP A 131 -9.15 1.23 -19.28
N ARG A 132 -10.11 2.11 -19.61
CA ARG A 132 -11.39 2.19 -18.88
C ARG A 132 -12.17 0.88 -18.91
N ALA A 133 -12.20 0.22 -20.06
CA ALA A 133 -12.88 -1.07 -20.20
C ALA A 133 -12.23 -2.14 -19.33
N GLU A 134 -10.90 -2.24 -19.37
CA GLU A 134 -10.14 -3.16 -18.53
C GLU A 134 -10.32 -2.86 -17.04
N PHE A 135 -10.11 -1.63 -16.61
CA PHE A 135 -10.28 -1.20 -15.24
C PHE A 135 -11.68 -1.50 -14.70
N THR A 136 -12.72 -1.16 -15.49
CA THR A 136 -14.11 -1.41 -15.07
C THR A 136 -14.41 -2.90 -14.98
N THR A 137 -13.89 -3.69 -15.91
CA THR A 137 -14.07 -5.14 -15.92
C THR A 137 -13.37 -5.77 -14.72
N MET A 138 -12.14 -5.35 -14.43
CA MET A 138 -11.40 -5.83 -13.26
C MET A 138 -12.10 -5.44 -11.96
N ALA A 139 -12.58 -4.21 -11.83
CA ALA A 139 -13.33 -3.77 -10.64
C ALA A 139 -14.61 -4.59 -10.42
N LYS A 140 -15.33 -4.93 -11.50
CA LYS A 140 -16.53 -5.80 -11.42
C LYS A 140 -16.20 -7.26 -11.12
N ALA A 141 -14.99 -7.71 -11.46
CA ALA A 141 -14.54 -9.08 -11.24
C ALA A 141 -14.07 -9.31 -9.79
N LEU A 142 -13.88 -8.26 -9.00
CA LEU A 142 -13.52 -8.38 -7.58
C LEU A 142 -14.66 -9.08 -6.83
N ALA A 143 -14.40 -10.31 -6.41
CA ALA A 143 -15.34 -11.12 -5.67
C ALA A 143 -14.75 -11.48 -4.30
N GLY A 144 -15.40 -11.01 -3.24
CA GLY A 144 -15.02 -11.33 -1.86
C GLY A 144 -13.75 -10.61 -1.39
N GLY A 145 -13.90 -9.69 -0.50
CA GLY A 145 -12.84 -8.84 0.02
C GLY A 145 -13.13 -7.36 -0.25
N SER A 146 -12.34 -6.50 0.35
CA SER A 146 -12.37 -5.06 0.05
C SER A 146 -11.52 -4.80 -1.19
N GLY A 147 -12.13 -4.48 -2.26
CA GLY A 147 -11.53 -3.96 -3.48
C GLY A 147 -11.97 -2.54 -3.72
#